data_ea2f998cff4194ece6abd970ccdef2da
#
_entry.id   ea2f998cff4194ece6abd970ccdef2da
#
_cell.length_a   1.000
_cell.length_b   1.000
_cell.length_c   1.000
_cell.angle_alpha   90.00
_cell.angle_beta   90.00
_cell.angle_gamma   90.00
#
_symmetry.space_group_name_H-M   'P 1'
#
loop_
_entity.id
_entity.type
_entity.pdbx_description
1 polymer ?
#
loop_
_entity_poly.entity_id
_entity_poly.type
_entity_poly.pdbx_seq_one_letter_code
_entity_poly.pdbx_strand_id
1 'polypeptide(L)'
;AMSLSGQNVGLFILSMIPLVVLACLVVYFTYLRKIPREMPPVEGKVDTGRELMALVRNLWTLILVLAIIIVGNISATFAGAFVILLNYFVDHFRKSDLKDLIVRSAEPVLLGNMYLVMLFKGVLAYTGVLGALPDFFRQFPISLPLSFFLLFFFGTIIGGSQAVVALCMPIAMTAIPDEGLPFLAMLMGAVWAAMELSPTHVCAFVAADYYHTTFADLVAKALPSVILFSALCYGYGRLLMFLF
;
A
#
# COMPACT_ATOMS: atom_id res chain seq x y z
N ALA A 1 7.80 3.03 9.42
CA ALA A 1 8.54 1.80 9.69
C ALA A 1 10.04 2.07 9.84
N MET A 2 10.69 2.67 8.85
CA MET A 2 12.17 2.87 8.86
C MET A 2 12.69 3.63 10.09
N SER A 3 12.06 4.75 10.46
CA SER A 3 12.44 5.51 11.66
C SER A 3 12.25 4.74 12.97
N LEU A 4 11.43 3.70 12.96
CA LEU A 4 11.13 2.87 14.13
C LEU A 4 11.99 1.60 14.20
N SER A 5 12.54 1.15 13.08
CA SER A 5 13.35 -0.07 12.99
C SER A 5 14.86 0.18 13.05
N GLY A 6 15.32 1.43 12.83
CA GLY A 6 16.73 1.78 12.77
C GLY A 6 17.51 1.21 11.58
N GLN A 7 16.81 0.60 10.61
CA GLN A 7 17.44 -0.08 9.47
C GLN A 7 17.79 0.90 8.32
N ASN A 8 18.74 0.49 7.48
CA ASN A 8 19.16 1.28 6.32
C ASN A 8 18.08 1.30 5.24
N VAL A 9 17.65 2.52 4.82
CA VAL A 9 16.58 2.72 3.84
C VAL A 9 16.89 2.07 2.50
N GLY A 10 18.13 2.20 2.01
CA GLY A 10 18.54 1.65 0.72
C GLY A 10 18.48 0.12 0.68
N LEU A 11 18.97 -0.52 1.73
CA LEU A 11 18.92 -1.98 1.86
C LEU A 11 17.48 -2.49 2.00
N PHE A 12 16.65 -1.73 2.72
CA PHE A 12 15.22 -2.05 2.82
C PHE A 12 14.52 -2.00 1.46
N ILE A 13 14.73 -0.93 0.68
CA ILE A 13 14.18 -0.84 -0.67
C ILE A 13 14.63 -2.02 -1.53
N LEU A 14 15.93 -2.37 -1.47
CA LEU A 14 16.47 -3.49 -2.22
C LEU A 14 15.82 -4.83 -1.80
N SER A 15 15.58 -5.04 -0.50
CA SER A 15 14.91 -6.25 0.00
C SER A 15 13.43 -6.33 -0.38
N MET A 16 12.78 -5.19 -0.69
CA MET A 16 11.39 -5.15 -1.13
C MET A 16 11.21 -5.43 -2.64
N ILE A 17 12.27 -5.27 -3.46
CA ILE A 17 12.18 -5.50 -4.91
C ILE A 17 11.68 -6.91 -5.26
N PRO A 18 12.22 -8.01 -4.69
CA PRO A 18 11.72 -9.35 -4.97
C PRO A 18 10.25 -9.54 -4.57
N LEU A 19 9.78 -8.91 -3.49
CA LEU A 19 8.39 -8.95 -3.08
C LEU A 19 7.47 -8.24 -4.09
N VAL A 20 7.91 -7.11 -4.66
CA VAL A 20 7.19 -6.43 -5.73
C VAL A 20 7.09 -7.31 -6.97
N VAL A 21 8.18 -7.96 -7.36
CA VAL A 21 8.19 -8.90 -8.49
C VAL A 21 7.24 -10.07 -8.23
N LEU A 22 7.28 -10.66 -7.02
CA LEU A 22 6.35 -11.72 -6.62
C LEU A 22 4.90 -11.26 -6.68
N ALA A 23 4.60 -10.05 -6.21
CA ALA A 23 3.26 -9.47 -6.30
C ALA A 23 2.79 -9.35 -7.76
N CYS A 24 3.64 -8.82 -8.64
CA CYS A 24 3.35 -8.72 -10.08
C CYS A 24 3.08 -10.11 -10.70
N LEU A 25 3.89 -11.12 -10.34
CA LEU A 25 3.70 -12.49 -10.82
C LEU A 25 2.38 -13.08 -10.31
N VAL A 26 2.07 -12.92 -9.02
CA VAL A 26 0.80 -13.39 -8.43
C VAL A 26 -0.39 -12.75 -9.16
N VAL A 27 -0.40 -11.43 -9.35
CA VAL A 27 -1.47 -10.72 -10.07
C VAL A 27 -1.55 -11.17 -11.52
N TYR A 28 -0.42 -11.35 -12.20
CA TYR A 28 -0.39 -11.85 -13.57
C TYR A 28 -1.05 -13.24 -13.71
N PHE A 29 -0.65 -14.19 -12.88
CA PHE A 29 -1.17 -15.56 -12.97
C PHE A 29 -2.61 -15.69 -12.47
N THR A 30 -3.03 -14.90 -11.49
CA THR A 30 -4.39 -14.97 -10.95
C THR A 30 -5.42 -14.27 -11.84
N TYR A 31 -5.06 -13.11 -12.43
CA TYR A 31 -6.01 -12.24 -13.13
C TYR A 31 -5.60 -11.93 -14.57
N LEU A 32 -4.41 -11.33 -14.79
CA LEU A 32 -4.05 -10.77 -16.08
C LEU A 32 -3.99 -11.80 -17.20
N ARG A 33 -3.57 -13.02 -16.88
CA ARG A 33 -3.54 -14.13 -17.85
C ARG A 33 -4.93 -14.50 -18.40
N LYS A 34 -5.99 -14.18 -17.65
CA LYS A 34 -7.38 -14.52 -18.01
C LYS A 34 -8.05 -13.42 -18.84
N ILE A 35 -7.43 -12.25 -18.97
CA ILE A 35 -7.97 -11.16 -19.78
C ILE A 35 -7.87 -11.56 -21.26
N PRO A 36 -8.97 -11.49 -22.03
CA PRO A 36 -8.93 -11.73 -23.46
C PRO A 36 -7.92 -10.80 -24.15
N ARG A 37 -7.07 -11.37 -25.03
CA ARG A 37 -6.08 -10.61 -25.78
C ARG A 37 -6.64 -9.96 -27.05
N GLU A 38 -7.95 -10.04 -27.26
CA GLU A 38 -8.62 -9.40 -28.38
C GLU A 38 -8.70 -7.90 -28.13
N MET A 39 -7.61 -7.21 -28.43
CA MET A 39 -7.66 -5.76 -28.60
C MET A 39 -8.18 -5.46 -30.01
N PRO A 40 -9.06 -4.46 -30.16
CA PRO A 40 -9.39 -3.97 -31.50
C PRO A 40 -8.07 -3.64 -32.24
N PRO A 41 -7.93 -4.00 -33.52
CA PRO A 41 -6.72 -3.73 -34.26
C PRO A 41 -6.43 -2.23 -34.20
N VAL A 42 -5.27 -1.88 -33.67
CA VAL A 42 -4.80 -0.49 -33.69
C VAL A 42 -4.47 -0.18 -35.14
N GLU A 43 -5.30 0.64 -35.79
CA GLU A 43 -5.04 1.10 -37.15
C GLU A 43 -3.80 1.99 -37.12
N GLY A 44 -2.69 1.48 -37.67
CA GLY A 44 -1.43 2.22 -37.83
C GLY A 44 -0.22 1.57 -37.14
N LYS A 45 0.98 1.96 -37.58
CA LYS A 45 2.23 1.59 -36.91
C LYS A 45 2.33 2.35 -35.59
N VAL A 46 2.27 1.63 -34.46
CA VAL A 46 2.52 2.20 -33.14
C VAL A 46 4.00 2.55 -33.04
N ASP A 47 4.32 3.84 -33.00
CA ASP A 47 5.66 4.31 -32.65
C ASP A 47 5.82 4.23 -31.12
N THR A 48 6.41 3.12 -30.66
CA THR A 48 6.61 2.83 -29.24
C THR A 48 7.38 3.95 -28.52
N GLY A 49 8.32 4.62 -29.21
CA GLY A 49 9.08 5.72 -28.63
C GLY A 49 8.20 6.95 -28.36
N ARG A 50 7.33 7.27 -29.31
CA ARG A 50 6.38 8.39 -29.18
C ARG A 50 5.34 8.13 -28.09
N GLU A 51 4.82 6.91 -28.02
CA GLU A 51 3.85 6.51 -26.98
C GLU A 51 4.47 6.49 -25.59
N LEU A 52 5.71 5.99 -25.46
CA LEU A 52 6.44 6.04 -24.20
C LEU A 52 6.71 7.48 -23.74
N MET A 53 7.09 8.37 -24.66
CA MET A 53 7.28 9.79 -24.35
C MET A 53 5.96 10.46 -23.95
N ALA A 54 4.85 10.11 -24.60
CA ALA A 54 3.52 10.59 -24.24
C ALA A 54 3.12 10.10 -22.84
N LEU A 55 3.42 8.85 -22.51
CA LEU A 55 3.19 8.29 -21.18
C LEU A 55 3.99 9.06 -20.10
N VAL A 56 5.29 9.27 -20.31
CA VAL A 56 6.13 10.02 -19.37
C VAL A 56 5.63 11.45 -19.21
N ARG A 57 5.24 12.09 -20.32
CA ARG A 57 4.68 13.44 -20.30
C ARG A 57 3.35 13.51 -19.54
N ASN A 58 2.52 12.50 -19.65
CA ASN A 58 1.24 12.47 -18.94
C ASN A 58 1.39 12.10 -17.45
N LEU A 59 2.47 11.38 -17.10
CA LEU A 59 2.78 10.99 -15.73
C LEU A 59 3.76 11.93 -15.00
N TRP A 60 4.17 13.04 -15.64
CA TRP A 60 5.19 13.91 -15.07
C TRP A 60 4.87 14.42 -13.67
N THR A 61 3.60 14.71 -13.38
CA THR A 61 3.13 15.16 -12.06
C THR A 61 3.34 14.09 -10.99
N LEU A 62 2.99 12.83 -11.32
CA LEU A 62 3.20 11.69 -10.42
C LEU A 62 4.68 11.45 -10.18
N ILE A 63 5.48 11.46 -11.25
CA ILE A 63 6.94 11.29 -11.16
C ILE A 63 7.56 12.40 -10.30
N LEU A 64 7.11 13.64 -10.49
CA LEU A 64 7.61 14.79 -9.73
C LEU A 64 7.23 14.69 -8.24
N VAL A 65 5.99 14.33 -7.91
CA VAL A 65 5.57 14.12 -6.50
C VAL A 65 6.46 13.06 -5.84
N LEU A 66 6.66 11.92 -6.51
CA LEU A 66 7.51 10.84 -5.99
C LEU A 66 8.96 11.29 -5.83
N ALA A 67 9.50 12.02 -6.79
CA ALA A 67 10.87 12.56 -6.71
C ALA A 67 11.02 13.53 -5.51
N ILE A 68 10.07 14.44 -5.30
CA ILE A 68 10.08 15.38 -4.18
C ILE A 68 10.01 14.65 -2.84
N ILE A 69 9.19 13.61 -2.73
CA ILE A 69 9.07 12.81 -1.50
C ILE A 69 10.37 12.04 -1.24
N ILE A 70 10.89 11.34 -2.25
CA ILE A 70 12.03 10.43 -2.10
C ILE A 70 13.35 11.21 -1.94
N VAL A 71 13.61 12.18 -2.80
CA VAL A 71 14.88 12.94 -2.81
C VAL A 71 14.84 14.09 -1.82
N GLY A 72 13.71 14.81 -1.76
CA GLY A 72 13.53 15.97 -0.89
C GLY A 72 13.20 15.61 0.56
N ASN A 73 12.85 14.36 0.84
CA ASN A 73 12.35 13.89 2.15
C ASN A 73 11.22 14.77 2.71
N ILE A 74 10.39 15.28 1.80
CA ILE A 74 9.26 16.18 2.10
C ILE A 74 8.00 15.32 2.27
N SER A 75 7.10 15.70 3.19
CA SER A 75 5.86 14.95 3.39
C SER A 75 4.99 14.98 2.12
N ALA A 76 4.27 13.87 1.89
CA ALA A 76 3.40 13.69 0.72
C ALA A 76 2.35 14.81 0.58
N THR A 77 1.87 15.37 1.70
CA THR A 77 0.91 16.46 1.71
C THR A 77 1.48 17.74 1.08
N PHE A 78 2.69 18.15 1.50
CA PHE A 78 3.34 19.33 0.94
C PHE A 78 3.80 19.10 -0.51
N ALA A 79 4.34 17.93 -0.81
CA ALA A 79 4.72 17.57 -2.18
C ALA A 79 3.51 17.60 -3.13
N GLY A 80 2.39 16.99 -2.72
CA GLY A 80 1.15 17.01 -3.48
C GLY A 80 0.58 18.40 -3.67
N ALA A 81 0.49 19.21 -2.62
CA ALA A 81 0.02 20.59 -2.70
C ALA A 81 0.89 21.44 -3.63
N PHE A 82 2.20 21.29 -3.55
CA PHE A 82 3.15 21.98 -4.44
C PHE A 82 2.96 21.60 -5.90
N VAL A 83 2.83 20.30 -6.20
CA VAL A 83 2.65 19.81 -7.57
C VAL A 83 1.29 20.20 -8.13
N ILE A 84 0.22 20.21 -7.33
CA ILE A 84 -1.10 20.73 -7.75
C ILE A 84 -0.98 22.22 -8.13
N LEU A 85 -0.30 23.01 -7.31
CA LEU A 85 -0.07 24.41 -7.60
C LEU A 85 0.77 24.60 -8.87
N LEU A 86 1.82 23.81 -9.04
CA LEU A 86 2.66 23.83 -10.25
C LEU A 86 1.85 23.47 -11.49
N ASN A 87 1.01 22.45 -11.40
CA ASN A 87 0.14 21.98 -12.47
C ASN A 87 -0.86 23.06 -12.92
N TYR A 88 -1.37 23.83 -11.97
CA TYR A 88 -2.24 24.98 -12.26
C TYR A 88 -1.57 25.97 -13.22
N PHE A 89 -0.26 26.22 -13.07
CA PHE A 89 0.49 27.13 -13.94
C PHE A 89 0.94 26.49 -15.25
N VAL A 90 1.36 25.22 -15.23
CA VAL A 90 1.92 24.51 -16.39
C VAL A 90 0.82 24.10 -17.37
N ASP A 91 -0.27 23.53 -16.88
CA ASP A 91 -1.37 23.03 -17.72
C ASP A 91 -2.46 24.08 -17.94
N HIS A 92 -2.22 25.34 -17.50
CA HIS A 92 -3.10 26.47 -17.73
C HIS A 92 -4.56 26.19 -17.34
N PHE A 93 -4.78 25.61 -16.15
CA PHE A 93 -6.12 25.32 -15.64
C PHE A 93 -7.00 26.56 -15.65
N ARG A 94 -8.22 26.40 -16.16
CA ARG A 94 -9.24 27.43 -16.09
C ARG A 94 -9.81 27.48 -14.65
N LYS A 95 -10.37 28.63 -14.28
CA LYS A 95 -11.05 28.77 -12.97
C LYS A 95 -12.18 27.77 -12.79
N SER A 96 -12.84 27.33 -13.88
CA SER A 96 -13.84 26.25 -13.89
C SER A 96 -13.25 24.92 -13.44
N ASP A 97 -12.06 24.57 -13.95
CA ASP A 97 -11.40 23.30 -13.68
C ASP A 97 -10.97 23.21 -12.21
N LEU A 98 -10.48 24.36 -11.66
CA LEU A 98 -10.15 24.46 -10.24
C LEU A 98 -11.40 24.32 -9.35
N LYS A 99 -12.52 24.92 -9.74
CA LYS A 99 -13.79 24.78 -9.04
C LYS A 99 -14.26 23.33 -9.06
N ASP A 100 -14.23 22.69 -10.22
CA ASP A 100 -14.62 21.29 -10.37
C ASP A 100 -13.71 20.36 -9.57
N LEU A 101 -12.40 20.61 -9.53
CA LEU A 101 -11.46 19.87 -8.71
C LEU A 101 -11.79 19.98 -7.22
N ILE A 102 -12.05 21.20 -6.73
CA ILE A 102 -12.41 21.44 -5.32
C ILE A 102 -13.74 20.77 -4.99
N VAL A 103 -14.78 20.92 -5.84
CA VAL A 103 -16.09 20.34 -5.61
C VAL A 103 -16.04 18.82 -5.59
N ARG A 104 -15.32 18.19 -6.54
CA ARG A 104 -15.14 16.73 -6.57
C ARG A 104 -14.29 16.22 -5.41
N SER A 105 -13.26 16.96 -4.98
CA SER A 105 -12.45 16.61 -3.81
C SER A 105 -13.21 16.75 -2.49
N ALA A 106 -14.22 17.61 -2.45
CA ALA A 106 -15.08 17.84 -1.29
C ALA A 106 -16.33 16.96 -1.29
N GLU A 107 -16.31 15.81 -1.99
CA GLU A 107 -17.45 14.89 -2.03
C GLU A 107 -17.82 14.41 -0.62
N PRO A 108 -19.06 14.67 -0.15
CA PRO A 108 -19.44 14.44 1.26
C PRO A 108 -19.34 12.97 1.66
N VAL A 109 -19.65 12.04 0.74
CA VAL A 109 -19.56 10.59 0.99
C VAL A 109 -18.11 10.15 1.20
N LEU A 110 -17.20 10.61 0.34
CA LEU A 110 -15.78 10.30 0.43
C LEU A 110 -15.18 10.87 1.73
N LEU A 111 -15.43 12.14 2.02
CA LEU A 111 -14.95 12.79 3.25
C LEU A 111 -15.57 12.16 4.50
N GLY A 112 -16.84 11.82 4.46
CA GLY A 112 -17.53 11.12 5.55
C GLY A 112 -16.92 9.76 5.83
N ASN A 113 -16.66 8.96 4.81
CA ASN A 113 -15.97 7.68 4.94
C ASN A 113 -14.56 7.82 5.51
N MET A 114 -13.78 8.79 5.03
CA MET A 114 -12.45 9.08 5.57
C MET A 114 -12.51 9.46 7.05
N TYR A 115 -13.47 10.30 7.43
CA TYR A 115 -13.66 10.72 8.82
C TYR A 115 -14.07 9.54 9.71
N LEU A 116 -15.00 8.68 9.26
CA LEU A 116 -15.41 7.48 9.99
C LEU A 116 -14.26 6.50 10.18
N VAL A 117 -13.42 6.30 9.17
CA VAL A 117 -12.21 5.48 9.28
C VAL A 117 -11.23 6.06 10.30
N MET A 118 -11.03 7.39 10.30
CA MET A 118 -10.16 8.04 11.30
C MET A 118 -10.73 7.93 12.71
N LEU A 119 -12.06 8.09 12.87
CA LEU A 119 -12.74 7.91 14.14
C LEU A 119 -12.58 6.46 14.64
N PHE A 120 -12.81 5.48 13.77
CA PHE A 120 -12.64 4.06 14.10
C PHE A 120 -11.21 3.74 14.57
N LYS A 121 -10.19 4.25 13.84
CA LYS A 121 -8.79 4.14 14.27
C LYS A 121 -8.55 4.77 15.64
N GLY A 122 -9.14 5.94 15.90
CA GLY A 122 -9.06 6.61 17.18
C GLY A 122 -9.67 5.79 18.32
N VAL A 123 -10.83 5.17 18.08
CA VAL A 123 -11.48 4.26 19.06
C VAL A 123 -10.62 3.03 19.33
N LEU A 124 -10.07 2.39 18.28
CA LEU A 124 -9.17 1.24 18.46
C LEU A 124 -7.90 1.59 19.25
N ALA A 125 -7.33 2.76 18.99
CA ALA A 125 -6.17 3.24 19.74
C ALA A 125 -6.55 3.53 21.21
N TYR A 126 -7.69 4.19 21.45
CA TYR A 126 -8.18 4.51 22.79
C TYR A 126 -8.54 3.28 23.62
N THR A 127 -9.15 2.27 23.01
CA THR A 127 -9.51 1.01 23.69
C THR A 127 -8.30 0.12 23.98
N GLY A 128 -7.12 0.43 23.44
CA GLY A 128 -5.91 -0.36 23.66
C GLY A 128 -5.91 -1.74 22.98
N VAL A 129 -6.91 -2.06 22.17
CA VAL A 129 -7.02 -3.36 21.47
C VAL A 129 -5.77 -3.69 20.68
N LEU A 130 -5.21 -2.72 19.96
CA LEU A 130 -3.98 -2.93 19.17
C LEU A 130 -2.76 -3.25 20.04
N GLY A 131 -2.68 -2.66 21.24
CA GLY A 131 -1.62 -2.95 22.22
C GLY A 131 -1.76 -4.35 22.87
N ALA A 132 -2.97 -4.88 22.94
CA ALA A 132 -3.22 -6.22 23.50
C ALA A 132 -2.99 -7.36 22.48
N LEU A 133 -2.96 -7.06 21.16
CA LEU A 133 -2.77 -8.06 20.12
C LEU A 133 -1.46 -8.87 20.26
N PRO A 134 -0.27 -8.29 20.57
CA PRO A 134 0.95 -9.07 20.76
C PRO A 134 0.82 -10.14 21.86
N ASP A 135 0.20 -9.80 22.98
CA ASP A 135 0.02 -10.74 24.10
C ASP A 135 -0.99 -11.84 23.76
N PHE A 136 -2.01 -11.50 22.98
CA PHE A 136 -2.95 -12.49 22.44
C PHE A 136 -2.24 -13.50 21.55
N PHE A 137 -1.40 -13.05 20.60
CA PHE A 137 -0.69 -13.95 19.70
C PHE A 137 0.39 -14.80 20.40
N ARG A 138 0.98 -14.34 21.50
CA ARG A 138 1.94 -15.13 22.31
C ARG A 138 1.32 -16.36 22.97
N GLN A 139 0.00 -16.41 23.11
CA GLN A 139 -0.70 -17.56 23.70
C GLN A 139 -0.79 -18.76 22.74
N PHE A 140 -0.53 -18.57 21.46
CA PHE A 140 -0.57 -19.65 20.48
C PHE A 140 0.79 -20.38 20.39
N PRO A 141 0.78 -21.72 20.23
CA PRO A 141 2.00 -22.52 20.08
C PRO A 141 2.59 -22.40 18.66
N ILE A 142 2.84 -21.18 18.20
CA ILE A 142 3.38 -20.87 16.89
C ILE A 142 4.72 -20.12 17.02
N SER A 143 5.56 -20.19 15.98
CA SER A 143 6.85 -19.51 15.98
C SER A 143 6.67 -17.98 16.09
N LEU A 144 7.57 -17.33 16.81
CA LEU A 144 7.49 -15.89 17.06
C LEU A 144 7.44 -15.05 15.76
N PRO A 145 8.21 -15.35 14.68
CA PRO A 145 8.08 -14.65 13.41
C PRO A 145 6.70 -14.80 12.78
N LEU A 146 6.07 -15.99 12.89
CA LEU A 146 4.72 -16.21 12.38
C LEU A 146 3.69 -15.45 13.21
N SER A 147 3.87 -15.39 14.53
CA SER A 147 2.99 -14.62 15.42
C SER A 147 2.97 -13.14 15.02
N PHE A 148 4.15 -12.55 14.80
CA PHE A 148 4.25 -11.16 14.35
C PHE A 148 3.73 -10.96 12.91
N PHE A 149 3.97 -11.91 12.02
CA PHE A 149 3.42 -11.87 10.67
C PHE A 149 1.88 -11.80 10.70
N LEU A 150 1.24 -12.68 11.48
CA LEU A 150 -0.22 -12.71 11.66
C LEU A 150 -0.72 -11.45 12.37
N LEU A 151 0.00 -10.98 13.39
CA LEU A 151 -0.31 -9.73 14.08
C LEU A 151 -0.33 -8.54 13.10
N PHE A 152 0.69 -8.42 12.26
CA PHE A 152 0.76 -7.34 11.28
C PHE A 152 -0.30 -7.48 10.20
N PHE A 153 -0.58 -8.71 9.78
CA PHE A 153 -1.62 -9.00 8.78
C PHE A 153 -3.02 -8.66 9.32
N PHE A 154 -3.46 -9.32 10.39
CA PHE A 154 -4.80 -9.10 10.94
C PHE A 154 -4.96 -7.73 11.59
N GLY A 155 -3.94 -7.26 12.27
CA GLY A 155 -3.93 -5.91 12.83
C GLY A 155 -4.11 -4.83 11.76
N THR A 156 -3.50 -5.01 10.58
CA THR A 156 -3.68 -4.09 9.45
C THR A 156 -5.09 -4.13 8.88
N ILE A 157 -5.72 -5.29 8.79
CA ILE A 157 -7.12 -5.40 8.35
C ILE A 157 -8.02 -4.60 9.30
N ILE A 158 -7.81 -4.75 10.61
CA ILE A 158 -8.65 -4.13 11.64
C ILE A 158 -8.34 -2.66 11.83
N GLY A 159 -7.08 -2.32 12.15
CA GLY A 159 -6.65 -0.98 12.58
C GLY A 159 -6.02 -0.12 11.49
N GLY A 160 -5.73 -0.72 10.32
CA GLY A 160 -4.99 -0.10 9.23
C GLY A 160 -3.48 -0.10 9.43
N SER A 161 -2.77 0.02 8.32
CA SER A 161 -1.31 -0.12 8.25
C SER A 161 -0.53 0.84 9.17
N GLN A 162 -0.95 2.10 9.21
CA GLN A 162 -0.23 3.12 9.99
C GLN A 162 -0.26 2.84 11.50
N ALA A 163 -1.43 2.43 12.02
CA ALA A 163 -1.59 2.15 13.43
C ALA A 163 -0.76 0.93 13.85
N VAL A 164 -0.84 -0.16 13.07
CA VAL A 164 -0.07 -1.39 13.36
C VAL A 164 1.42 -1.14 13.28
N VAL A 165 1.90 -0.47 12.24
CA VAL A 165 3.33 -0.16 12.12
C VAL A 165 3.79 0.74 13.26
N ALA A 166 3.02 1.77 13.64
CA ALA A 166 3.42 2.67 14.72
C ALA A 166 3.49 1.99 16.07
N LEU A 167 2.53 1.11 16.39
CA LEU A 167 2.42 0.48 17.71
C LEU A 167 3.21 -0.83 17.81
N CYS A 168 3.15 -1.67 16.77
CA CYS A 168 3.69 -3.03 16.85
C CYS A 168 5.13 -3.16 16.31
N MET A 169 5.58 -2.24 15.44
CA MET A 169 6.94 -2.33 14.87
C MET A 169 8.05 -2.24 15.92
N PRO A 170 8.03 -1.29 16.87
CA PRO A 170 9.06 -1.26 17.93
C PRO A 170 9.08 -2.56 18.74
N ILE A 171 7.91 -3.12 19.05
CA ILE A 171 7.79 -4.35 19.81
C ILE A 171 8.36 -5.54 19.01
N ALA A 172 8.02 -5.63 17.72
CA ALA A 172 8.50 -6.70 16.86
C ALA A 172 10.02 -6.69 16.71
N MET A 173 10.59 -5.50 16.44
CA MET A 173 12.05 -5.36 16.26
C MET A 173 12.85 -5.58 17.56
N THR A 174 12.26 -5.32 18.73
CA THR A 174 12.89 -5.63 20.02
C THR A 174 12.73 -7.10 20.42
N ALA A 175 11.67 -7.76 19.96
CA ALA A 175 11.42 -9.17 20.26
C ALA A 175 12.33 -10.12 19.46
N ILE A 176 12.76 -9.71 18.26
CA ILE A 176 13.65 -10.49 17.36
C ILE A 176 14.73 -9.55 16.79
N PRO A 177 15.70 -9.11 17.61
CA PRO A 177 16.70 -8.11 17.19
C PRO A 177 17.68 -8.65 16.13
N ASP A 178 17.96 -9.95 16.16
CA ASP A 178 18.96 -10.59 15.30
C ASP A 178 18.54 -10.73 13.85
N GLU A 179 17.23 -10.68 13.56
CA GLU A 179 16.67 -10.90 12.23
C GLU A 179 16.50 -9.60 11.41
N GLY A 180 16.68 -8.46 12.01
CA GLY A 180 16.80 -7.12 11.42
C GLY A 180 15.98 -6.85 10.15
N LEU A 181 16.69 -6.68 9.04
CA LEU A 181 16.11 -6.30 7.74
C LEU A 181 15.19 -7.36 7.10
N PRO A 182 15.52 -8.68 7.11
CA PRO A 182 14.66 -9.73 6.60
C PRO A 182 13.30 -9.76 7.30
N PHE A 183 13.29 -9.64 8.61
CA PHE A 183 12.08 -9.61 9.41
C PHE A 183 11.24 -8.37 9.11
N LEU A 184 11.88 -7.21 9.02
CA LEU A 184 11.21 -5.96 8.62
C LEU A 184 10.52 -6.09 7.25
N ALA A 185 11.22 -6.63 6.25
CA ALA A 185 10.67 -6.82 4.90
C ALA A 185 9.45 -7.76 4.91
N MET A 186 9.53 -8.85 5.68
CA MET A 186 8.42 -9.79 5.86
C MET A 186 7.20 -9.12 6.49
N LEU A 187 7.38 -8.35 7.55
CA LEU A 187 6.29 -7.64 8.24
C LEU A 187 5.66 -6.57 7.35
N MET A 188 6.47 -5.82 6.61
CA MET A 188 5.95 -4.80 5.69
C MET A 188 5.22 -5.43 4.50
N GLY A 189 5.66 -6.59 4.02
CA GLY A 189 4.93 -7.36 3.01
C GLY A 189 3.57 -7.86 3.52
N ALA A 190 3.49 -8.31 4.78
CA ALA A 190 2.22 -8.67 5.44
C ALA A 190 1.25 -7.48 5.52
N VAL A 191 1.77 -6.31 5.92
CA VAL A 191 0.99 -5.06 5.98
C VAL A 191 0.44 -4.69 4.60
N TRP A 192 1.29 -4.76 3.57
CA TRP A 192 0.88 -4.42 2.21
C TRP A 192 -0.21 -5.37 1.69
N ALA A 193 -0.04 -6.67 1.88
CA ALA A 193 -1.05 -7.66 1.49
C ALA A 193 -2.39 -7.45 2.22
N ALA A 194 -2.34 -7.20 3.52
CA ALA A 194 -3.51 -7.02 4.36
C ALA A 194 -4.29 -5.72 4.05
N MET A 195 -3.61 -4.68 3.56
CA MET A 195 -4.26 -3.42 3.16
C MET A 195 -5.32 -3.64 2.09
N GLU A 196 -5.11 -4.59 1.16
CA GLU A 196 -6.06 -4.89 0.09
C GLU A 196 -7.40 -5.45 0.61
N LEU A 197 -7.41 -5.99 1.82
CA LEU A 197 -8.60 -6.53 2.48
C LEU A 197 -9.16 -5.59 3.56
N SER A 198 -8.44 -4.51 3.86
CA SER A 198 -8.79 -3.65 5.00
C SER A 198 -9.90 -2.67 4.67
N PRO A 199 -11.00 -2.63 5.45
CA PRO A 199 -12.03 -1.63 5.31
C PRO A 199 -11.54 -0.21 5.65
N THR A 200 -10.33 -0.07 6.19
CA THR A 200 -9.71 1.23 6.45
C THR A 200 -8.88 1.74 5.26
N HIS A 201 -8.81 0.97 4.16
CA HIS A 201 -8.09 1.33 2.95
C HIS A 201 -8.98 2.12 2.00
N VAL A 202 -8.94 3.44 2.12
CA VAL A 202 -9.79 4.36 1.35
C VAL A 202 -9.69 4.14 -0.17
N CYS A 203 -8.50 3.83 -0.69
CA CYS A 203 -8.30 3.61 -2.12
C CYS A 203 -9.17 2.46 -2.67
N ALA A 204 -9.42 1.41 -1.87
CA ALA A 204 -10.27 0.30 -2.26
C ALA A 204 -11.75 0.72 -2.40
N PHE A 205 -12.22 1.63 -1.54
CA PHE A 205 -13.57 2.20 -1.66
C PHE A 205 -13.70 3.09 -2.88
N VAL A 206 -12.71 3.96 -3.14
CA VAL A 206 -12.69 4.80 -4.34
C VAL A 206 -12.69 3.96 -5.61
N ALA A 207 -11.91 2.87 -5.64
CA ALA A 207 -11.89 1.94 -6.76
C ALA A 207 -13.26 1.23 -6.92
N ALA A 208 -13.87 0.76 -5.83
CA ALA A 208 -15.17 0.11 -5.87
C ALA A 208 -16.26 1.05 -6.41
N ASP A 209 -16.25 2.30 -5.98
CA ASP A 209 -17.18 3.33 -6.45
C ASP A 209 -16.98 3.63 -7.94
N TYR A 210 -15.73 3.84 -8.36
CA TYR A 210 -15.39 4.11 -9.76
C TYR A 210 -15.83 2.98 -10.71
N TYR A 211 -15.66 1.72 -10.29
CA TYR A 211 -16.06 0.55 -11.09
C TYR A 211 -17.50 0.09 -10.84
N HIS A 212 -18.31 0.87 -10.10
CA HIS A 212 -19.69 0.56 -9.76
C HIS A 212 -19.87 -0.85 -9.18
N THR A 213 -18.96 -1.25 -8.29
CA THR A 213 -18.95 -2.54 -7.60
C THR A 213 -19.01 -2.33 -6.08
N THR A 214 -19.23 -3.41 -5.31
CA THR A 214 -19.17 -3.31 -3.86
C THR A 214 -17.76 -3.58 -3.33
N PHE A 215 -17.44 -3.01 -2.17
CA PHE A 215 -16.18 -3.31 -1.48
C PHE A 215 -16.05 -4.82 -1.19
N ALA A 216 -17.16 -5.49 -0.83
CA ALA A 216 -17.18 -6.92 -0.56
C ALA A 216 -16.81 -7.75 -1.81
N ASP A 217 -17.32 -7.39 -2.98
CA ASP A 217 -16.99 -8.08 -4.24
C ASP A 217 -15.51 -7.89 -4.61
N LEU A 218 -14.98 -6.68 -4.38
CA LEU A 218 -13.58 -6.38 -4.61
C LEU A 218 -12.68 -7.22 -3.70
N VAL A 219 -12.99 -7.26 -2.39
CA VAL A 219 -12.27 -8.08 -1.40
C VAL A 219 -12.37 -9.57 -1.73
N ALA A 220 -13.56 -10.07 -2.07
CA ALA A 220 -13.76 -11.48 -2.43
C ALA A 220 -12.91 -11.88 -3.65
N LYS A 221 -12.77 -11.02 -4.64
CA LYS A 221 -11.92 -11.25 -5.81
C LYS A 221 -10.43 -11.10 -5.49
N ALA A 222 -10.03 -10.20 -4.60
CA ALA A 222 -8.64 -10.00 -4.19
C ALA A 222 -8.12 -11.11 -3.27
N LEU A 223 -9.00 -11.74 -2.50
CA LEU A 223 -8.66 -12.71 -1.45
C LEU A 223 -7.71 -13.83 -1.90
N PRO A 224 -7.91 -14.52 -3.05
CA PRO A 224 -7.01 -15.60 -3.48
C PRO A 224 -5.57 -15.11 -3.73
N SER A 225 -5.42 -13.92 -4.34
CA SER A 225 -4.10 -13.35 -4.59
C SER A 225 -3.43 -12.86 -3.31
N VAL A 226 -4.19 -12.30 -2.39
CA VAL A 226 -3.69 -11.86 -1.08
C VAL A 226 -3.20 -13.05 -0.26
N ILE A 227 -3.96 -14.15 -0.20
CA ILE A 227 -3.54 -15.38 0.51
C ILE A 227 -2.26 -15.94 -0.12
N LEU A 228 -2.22 -16.10 -1.44
CA LEU A 228 -1.05 -16.61 -2.14
C LEU A 228 0.17 -15.71 -1.93
N PHE A 229 0.02 -14.40 -2.09
CA PHE A 229 1.10 -13.45 -1.87
C PHE A 229 1.59 -13.46 -0.41
N SER A 230 0.67 -13.53 0.55
CA SER A 230 1.02 -13.59 1.97
C SER A 230 1.84 -14.82 2.31
N ALA A 231 1.48 -15.99 1.76
CA ALA A 231 2.25 -17.21 1.94
C ALA A 231 3.65 -17.11 1.33
N LEU A 232 3.76 -16.56 0.11
CA LEU A 232 5.05 -16.31 -0.55
C LEU A 232 5.89 -15.28 0.19
N CYS A 233 5.28 -14.21 0.71
CA CYS A 233 5.95 -13.18 1.49
C CYS A 233 6.53 -13.75 2.80
N TYR A 234 5.75 -14.58 3.51
CA TYR A 234 6.23 -15.27 4.70
C TYR A 234 7.39 -16.20 4.37
N GLY A 235 7.26 -17.02 3.32
CA GLY A 235 8.33 -17.93 2.84
C GLY A 235 9.60 -17.17 2.45
N TYR A 236 9.48 -16.07 1.74
CA TYR A 236 10.60 -15.21 1.37
C TYR A 236 11.31 -14.64 2.60
N GLY A 237 10.53 -14.09 3.56
CA GLY A 237 11.11 -13.57 4.80
C GLY A 237 11.84 -14.64 5.59
N ARG A 238 11.26 -15.84 5.73
CA ARG A 238 11.90 -16.99 6.38
C ARG A 238 13.17 -17.45 5.67
N LEU A 239 13.18 -17.43 4.33
CA LEU A 239 14.36 -17.75 3.53
C LEU A 239 15.48 -16.73 3.77
N LEU A 240 15.16 -15.44 3.78
CA LEU A 240 16.16 -14.40 4.06
C LEU A 240 16.73 -14.52 5.48
N MET A 241 15.87 -14.76 6.49
CA MET A 241 16.32 -15.00 7.88
C MET A 241 17.22 -16.23 8.03
N PHE A 242 17.10 -17.21 7.13
CA PHE A 242 17.96 -18.39 7.13
C PHE A 242 19.30 -18.15 6.42
N LEU A 243 19.34 -17.22 5.45
CA LEU A 243 20.53 -16.94 4.64
C LEU A 243 21.44 -15.88 5.25
N PHE A 244 20.90 -15.00 6.06
CA PHE A 244 21.61 -13.86 6.67
C PHE A 244 21.51 -13.89 8.18
#